data_7037cfe3e20f5ec357ef704ec1ce3a41
#
_entry.id   7037cfe3e20f5ec357ef704ec1ce3a41
#
_cell.length_a   1.000
_cell.length_b   1.000
_cell.length_c   1.000
_cell.angle_alpha   90.00
_cell.angle_beta   90.00
_cell.angle_gamma   90.00
#
_symmetry.space_group_name_H-M   'P 1'
#
loop_
_entity.id
_entity.type
_entity.pdbx_description
1 polymer ?
#
loop_
_entity_poly.entity_id
_entity_poly.type
_entity_poly.pdbx_seq_one_letter_code
_entity_poly.pdbx_strand_id
1 'polypeptide(L)'
;MYADNAQISHRQLFRQIFTGLAGIYILVIPVMPKLHGRQGILALLTGMGIYLLLCTYFVRIKTVFQYPEKYLGKFWGRCLVFFYVSWLWLMGIFLLLVIVRVTKRFLVEGSASWIILLLAGLAAYFGSHQGLERRGRMAEVCFPFLVILLGILFFLGILRMKPEYLQEMGSLS
;
A
#
# COMPACT_ATOMS: atom_id res chain seq x y z
N MET A 1 25.92 6.05 -19.62
CA MET A 1 25.39 4.73 -20.04
C MET A 1 25.39 3.86 -18.76
N TYR A 2 24.31 3.89 -17.99
CA TYR A 2 24.22 3.09 -16.76
C TYR A 2 23.76 1.69 -17.18
N ALA A 3 24.50 0.68 -16.78
CA ALA A 3 24.17 -0.70 -17.06
C ALA A 3 22.77 -1.01 -16.51
N ASP A 4 21.90 -1.55 -17.36
CA ASP A 4 20.56 -2.05 -17.02
C ASP A 4 20.67 -3.33 -16.17
N ASN A 5 21.21 -3.18 -14.97
CA ASN A 5 21.41 -4.31 -14.06
C ASN A 5 20.18 -4.60 -13.22
N ALA A 6 18.98 -4.24 -13.57
CA ALA A 6 17.74 -4.58 -12.87
C ALA A 6 17.85 -4.77 -11.33
N GLN A 7 18.93 -4.28 -10.73
CA GLN A 7 19.24 -4.43 -9.30
C GLN A 7 18.87 -3.13 -8.58
N ILE A 8 17.96 -3.26 -7.65
CA ILE A 8 17.56 -2.16 -6.78
C ILE A 8 18.37 -2.27 -5.50
N SER A 9 18.89 -1.13 -5.01
CA SER A 9 19.53 -1.10 -3.70
C SER A 9 18.49 -1.35 -2.58
N HIS A 10 18.93 -1.89 -1.44
CA HIS A 10 18.04 -2.08 -0.27
C HIS A 10 17.37 -0.77 0.17
N ARG A 11 18.04 0.37 0.01
CA ARG A 11 17.47 1.69 0.28
C ARG A 11 16.33 2.04 -0.66
N GLN A 12 16.47 1.78 -1.95
CA GLN A 12 15.44 2.03 -2.96
C GLN A 12 14.24 1.13 -2.73
N LEU A 13 14.49 -0.16 -2.44
CA LEU A 13 13.44 -1.11 -2.12
C LEU A 13 12.64 -0.67 -0.89
N PHE A 14 13.31 -0.30 0.20
CA PHE A 14 12.66 0.19 1.41
C PHE A 14 11.79 1.42 1.12
N ARG A 15 12.32 2.42 0.42
CA ARG A 15 11.59 3.64 0.08
C ARG A 15 10.39 3.35 -0.82
N GLN A 16 10.54 2.45 -1.78
CA GLN A 16 9.46 2.03 -2.66
C GLN A 16 8.33 1.34 -1.90
N ILE A 17 8.66 0.40 -1.03
CA ILE A 17 7.68 -0.30 -0.18
C ILE A 17 6.98 0.69 0.75
N PHE A 18 7.76 1.53 1.44
CA PHE A 18 7.20 2.52 2.36
C PHE A 18 6.27 3.50 1.65
N THR A 19 6.67 4.05 0.50
CA THR A 19 5.86 4.98 -0.29
C THR A 19 4.58 4.31 -0.78
N GLY A 20 4.67 3.05 -1.23
CA GLY A 20 3.50 2.28 -1.67
C GLY A 20 2.52 2.01 -0.53
N LEU A 21 3.00 1.56 0.62
CA LEU A 21 2.16 1.30 1.80
C LEU A 21 1.56 2.60 2.34
N ALA A 22 2.36 3.65 2.51
CA ALA A 22 1.87 4.94 2.99
C ALA A 22 0.77 5.51 2.06
N GLY A 23 0.96 5.40 0.73
CA GLY A 23 -0.05 5.81 -0.24
C GLY A 23 -1.37 5.06 -0.06
N ILE A 24 -1.33 3.74 0.11
CA ILE A 24 -2.52 2.92 0.36
C ILE A 24 -3.21 3.35 1.67
N TYR A 25 -2.46 3.52 2.75
CA TYR A 25 -3.02 3.93 4.03
C TYR A 25 -3.67 5.31 3.97
N ILE A 26 -3.02 6.29 3.36
CA ILE A 26 -3.57 7.65 3.19
C ILE A 26 -4.89 7.62 2.42
N LEU A 27 -5.00 6.74 1.40
CA LEU A 27 -6.20 6.61 0.60
C LEU A 27 -7.32 5.84 1.30
N VAL A 28 -6.99 4.84 2.10
CA VAL A 28 -7.98 3.93 2.71
C VAL A 28 -8.53 4.47 4.02
N ILE A 29 -7.73 5.16 4.84
CA ILE A 29 -8.16 5.72 6.14
C ILE A 29 -9.44 6.58 6.04
N PRO A 30 -9.57 7.53 5.07
CA PRO A 30 -10.78 8.35 4.97
C PRO A 30 -12.03 7.58 4.58
N VAL A 31 -11.88 6.38 4.03
CA VAL A 31 -12.98 5.54 3.53
C VAL A 31 -13.39 4.47 4.54
N MET A 32 -12.52 4.15 5.48
CA MET A 32 -12.82 3.15 6.52
C MET A 32 -13.90 3.66 7.49
N PRO A 33 -14.83 2.79 7.90
CA PRO A 33 -15.73 3.09 9.01
C PRO A 33 -14.90 3.40 10.25
N LYS A 34 -15.39 4.37 11.02
CA LYS A 34 -14.74 4.95 12.19
C LYS A 34 -14.30 3.89 13.21
N LEU A 35 -13.11 3.35 13.04
CA LEU A 35 -12.42 2.60 14.09
C LEU A 35 -11.77 3.65 15.02
N HIS A 36 -12.44 3.93 16.16
CA HIS A 36 -11.96 4.94 17.09
C HIS A 36 -11.42 4.28 18.36
N GLY A 37 -10.49 4.96 19.02
CA GLY A 37 -9.99 4.62 20.32
C GLY A 37 -9.25 3.27 20.39
N ARG A 38 -9.45 2.55 21.50
CA ARG A 38 -8.79 1.29 21.82
C ARG A 38 -8.98 0.19 20.78
N GLN A 39 -10.18 0.09 20.19
CA GLN A 39 -10.46 -0.91 19.16
C GLN A 39 -9.64 -0.69 17.90
N GLY A 40 -9.43 0.56 17.50
CA GLY A 40 -8.58 0.91 16.37
C GLY A 40 -7.10 0.54 16.60
N ILE A 41 -6.58 0.80 17.81
CA ILE A 41 -5.21 0.44 18.18
C ILE A 41 -5.04 -1.08 18.22
N LEU A 42 -5.97 -1.80 18.83
CA LEU A 42 -5.94 -3.27 18.85
C LEU A 42 -6.02 -3.88 17.46
N ALA A 43 -6.88 -3.35 16.59
CA ALA A 43 -6.98 -3.80 15.21
C ALA A 43 -5.67 -3.55 14.42
N LEU A 44 -5.00 -2.41 14.65
CA LEU A 44 -3.71 -2.11 14.03
C LEU A 44 -2.61 -3.07 14.55
N LEU A 45 -2.53 -3.29 15.85
CA LEU A 45 -1.53 -4.18 16.45
C LEU A 45 -1.73 -5.63 16.02
N THR A 46 -2.96 -6.12 16.02
CA THR A 46 -3.28 -7.47 15.54
C THR A 46 -3.01 -7.62 14.05
N GLY A 47 -3.41 -6.64 13.23
CA GLY A 47 -3.11 -6.61 11.81
C GLY A 47 -1.59 -6.60 11.53
N MET A 48 -0.84 -5.81 12.25
CA MET A 48 0.63 -5.76 12.16
C MET A 48 1.26 -7.10 12.57
N GLY A 49 0.78 -7.73 13.66
CA GLY A 49 1.23 -9.05 14.09
C GLY A 49 0.99 -10.13 13.05
N ILE A 50 -0.22 -10.19 12.49
CA ILE A 50 -0.57 -11.12 11.40
C ILE A 50 0.30 -10.86 10.18
N TYR A 51 0.51 -9.60 9.81
CA TYR A 51 1.35 -9.24 8.66
C TYR A 51 2.80 -9.69 8.85
N LEU A 52 3.39 -9.48 10.02
CA LEU A 52 4.76 -9.92 10.33
C LEU A 52 4.87 -11.45 10.27
N LEU A 53 3.90 -12.20 10.81
CA LEU A 53 3.84 -13.65 10.72
C LEU A 53 3.77 -14.12 9.25
N LEU A 54 2.91 -13.50 8.46
CA LEU A 54 2.83 -13.79 7.02
C LEU A 54 4.14 -13.48 6.31
N CYS A 55 4.77 -12.35 6.57
CA CYS A 55 6.06 -12.00 5.97
C CYS A 55 7.15 -13.02 6.31
N THR A 56 7.26 -13.44 7.58
CA THR A 56 8.23 -14.48 7.98
C THR A 56 7.96 -15.83 7.32
N TYR A 57 6.68 -16.19 7.18
CA TYR A 57 6.28 -17.40 6.47
C TYR A 57 6.63 -17.32 4.98
N PHE A 58 6.30 -16.20 4.31
CA PHE A 58 6.64 -15.99 2.89
C PHE A 58 8.15 -16.01 2.63
N VAL A 59 8.96 -15.45 3.52
CA VAL A 59 10.43 -15.52 3.39
C VAL A 59 10.93 -16.96 3.43
N ARG A 60 10.31 -17.83 4.24
CA ARG A 60 10.69 -19.26 4.31
C ARG A 60 10.29 -20.05 3.06
N ILE A 61 9.17 -19.74 2.44
CA ILE A 61 8.68 -20.43 1.24
C ILE A 61 8.95 -19.69 -0.07
N LYS A 62 9.83 -18.67 -0.05
CA LYS A 62 10.17 -17.88 -1.25
C LYS A 62 10.59 -18.76 -2.45
N THR A 63 11.30 -19.85 -2.20
CA THR A 63 11.76 -20.80 -3.23
C THR A 63 10.60 -21.50 -3.94
N VAL A 64 9.51 -21.81 -3.23
CA VAL A 64 8.31 -22.40 -3.80
C VAL A 64 7.62 -21.41 -4.74
N PHE A 65 7.59 -20.12 -4.37
CA PHE A 65 7.02 -19.07 -5.23
C PHE A 65 7.90 -18.72 -6.43
N GLN A 66 9.23 -18.85 -6.30
CA GLN A 66 10.15 -18.62 -7.42
C GLN A 66 10.08 -19.76 -8.47
N TYR A 67 9.90 -21.00 -8.02
CA TYR A 67 9.88 -22.18 -8.88
C TYR A 67 8.69 -23.09 -8.55
N PRO A 68 7.44 -22.61 -8.69
CA PRO A 68 6.27 -23.36 -8.26
C PRO A 68 6.09 -24.70 -9.01
N GLU A 69 6.43 -24.73 -10.29
CA GLU A 69 6.34 -25.94 -11.09
C GLU A 69 7.31 -27.05 -10.64
N LYS A 70 8.46 -26.68 -10.08
CA LYS A 70 9.47 -27.62 -9.60
C LYS A 70 9.05 -28.30 -8.29
N TYR A 71 8.36 -27.60 -7.40
CA TYR A 71 7.98 -28.10 -6.07
C TYR A 71 6.57 -28.70 -6.03
N LEU A 72 5.63 -28.15 -6.78
CA LEU A 72 4.22 -28.53 -6.77
C LEU A 72 3.79 -29.32 -8.03
N GLY A 73 4.71 -29.50 -9.01
CA GLY A 73 4.37 -30.07 -10.30
C GLY A 73 3.73 -29.07 -11.26
N LYS A 74 3.71 -29.42 -12.56
CA LYS A 74 3.27 -28.49 -13.63
C LYS A 74 1.84 -27.99 -13.47
N PHE A 75 0.92 -28.86 -13.06
CA PHE A 75 -0.50 -28.49 -12.94
C PHE A 75 -0.74 -27.54 -11.74
N TRP A 76 -0.34 -27.95 -10.55
CA TRP A 76 -0.54 -27.18 -9.33
C TRP A 76 0.29 -25.89 -9.30
N GLY A 77 1.48 -25.92 -9.88
CA GLY A 77 2.30 -24.71 -10.03
C GLY A 77 1.61 -23.65 -10.88
N ARG A 78 0.99 -24.03 -12.00
CA ARG A 78 0.23 -23.09 -12.84
C ARG A 78 -1.04 -22.56 -12.14
N CYS A 79 -1.76 -23.44 -11.43
CA CYS A 79 -2.90 -23.03 -10.64
C CYS A 79 -2.52 -21.96 -9.60
N LEU A 80 -1.41 -22.16 -8.89
CA LEU A 80 -0.92 -21.21 -7.89
C LEU A 80 -0.58 -19.86 -8.52
N VAL A 81 0.13 -19.85 -9.65
CA VAL A 81 0.45 -18.62 -10.39
C VAL A 81 -0.83 -17.92 -10.84
N PHE A 82 -1.80 -18.66 -11.38
CA PHE A 82 -3.09 -18.10 -11.81
C PHE A 82 -3.84 -17.44 -10.64
N PHE A 83 -3.93 -18.11 -9.49
CA PHE A 83 -4.53 -17.55 -8.29
C PHE A 83 -3.83 -16.26 -7.83
N TYR A 84 -2.50 -16.26 -7.83
CA TYR A 84 -1.71 -15.11 -7.43
C TYR A 84 -1.93 -13.90 -8.38
N VAL A 85 -1.91 -14.13 -9.69
CA VAL A 85 -2.18 -13.08 -10.69
C VAL A 85 -3.60 -12.55 -10.55
N SER A 86 -4.59 -13.44 -10.38
CA SER A 86 -5.99 -13.05 -10.16
C SER A 86 -6.16 -12.21 -8.90
N TRP A 87 -5.48 -12.58 -7.82
CA TRP A 87 -5.47 -11.81 -6.57
C TRP A 87 -4.88 -10.41 -6.77
N LEU A 88 -3.73 -10.29 -7.45
CA LEU A 88 -3.15 -8.99 -7.76
C LEU A 88 -4.07 -8.12 -8.61
N TRP A 89 -4.79 -8.74 -9.54
CA TRP A 89 -5.76 -8.05 -10.39
C TRP A 89 -6.92 -7.49 -9.57
N LEU A 90 -7.50 -8.30 -8.70
CA LEU A 90 -8.56 -7.87 -7.78
C LEU A 90 -8.10 -6.72 -6.87
N MET A 91 -6.89 -6.81 -6.32
CA MET A 91 -6.29 -5.72 -5.53
C MET A 91 -6.10 -4.44 -6.33
N GLY A 92 -5.68 -4.55 -7.60
CA GLY A 92 -5.56 -3.40 -8.51
C GLY A 92 -6.90 -2.73 -8.76
N ILE A 93 -7.95 -3.49 -9.05
CA ILE A 93 -9.32 -2.99 -9.23
C ILE A 93 -9.80 -2.30 -7.94
N PHE A 94 -9.61 -2.93 -6.78
CA PHE A 94 -9.99 -2.35 -5.50
C PHE A 94 -9.30 -0.99 -5.25
N LEU A 95 -8.01 -0.89 -5.48
CA LEU A 95 -7.26 0.36 -5.34
C LEU A 95 -7.77 1.45 -6.30
N LEU A 96 -8.06 1.10 -7.54
CA LEU A 96 -8.65 2.04 -8.51
C LEU A 96 -10.01 2.56 -8.03
N LEU A 97 -10.86 1.69 -7.51
CA LEU A 97 -12.15 2.09 -6.95
C LEU A 97 -12.00 3.02 -5.74
N VAL A 98 -11.02 2.75 -4.86
CA VAL A 98 -10.71 3.61 -3.72
C VAL A 98 -10.24 4.98 -4.20
N ILE A 99 -9.33 5.04 -5.19
CA ILE A 99 -8.85 6.30 -5.78
C ILE A 99 -10.02 7.11 -6.33
N VAL A 100 -10.91 6.49 -7.10
CA VAL A 100 -12.10 7.18 -7.65
C VAL A 100 -12.97 7.74 -6.53
N ARG A 101 -13.23 6.94 -5.48
CA ARG A 101 -14.10 7.34 -4.37
C ARG A 101 -13.50 8.49 -3.58
N VAL A 102 -12.20 8.45 -3.28
CA VAL A 102 -11.48 9.50 -2.56
C VAL A 102 -11.42 10.78 -3.40
N THR A 103 -11.06 10.66 -4.69
CA THR A 103 -10.96 11.82 -5.59
C THR A 103 -12.30 12.53 -5.72
N LYS A 104 -13.39 11.79 -5.89
CA LYS A 104 -14.73 12.39 -5.96
C LYS A 104 -15.14 13.08 -4.66
N ARG A 105 -14.81 12.48 -3.53
CA ARG A 105 -15.25 13.00 -2.23
C ARG A 105 -14.47 14.25 -1.79
N PHE A 106 -13.19 14.36 -2.15
CA PHE A 106 -12.29 15.37 -1.58
C PHE A 106 -11.71 16.35 -2.60
N LEU A 107 -11.66 16.00 -3.88
CA LEU A 107 -10.95 16.81 -4.88
C LEU A 107 -11.88 17.37 -5.95
N VAL A 108 -12.78 16.58 -6.50
CA VAL A 108 -13.57 16.99 -7.67
C VAL A 108 -15.01 16.46 -7.54
N GLU A 109 -15.87 17.22 -6.87
CA GLU A 109 -17.30 16.93 -6.82
C GLU A 109 -17.91 17.06 -8.22
N GLY A 110 -18.72 16.07 -8.62
CA GLY A 110 -19.43 16.07 -9.90
C GLY A 110 -18.67 15.56 -11.11
N SER A 111 -17.39 15.22 -11.02
CA SER A 111 -16.64 14.66 -12.15
C SER A 111 -17.08 13.24 -12.50
N ALA A 112 -17.04 12.92 -13.80
CA ALA A 112 -17.36 11.58 -14.27
C ALA A 112 -16.30 10.55 -13.79
N SER A 113 -16.75 9.46 -13.18
CA SER A 113 -15.88 8.40 -12.62
C SER A 113 -14.90 7.82 -13.63
N TRP A 114 -15.31 7.70 -14.88
CA TRP A 114 -14.51 7.12 -15.95
C TRP A 114 -13.27 7.96 -16.29
N ILE A 115 -13.35 9.31 -16.16
CA ILE A 115 -12.20 10.19 -16.39
C ILE A 115 -11.12 9.93 -15.33
N ILE A 116 -11.53 9.83 -14.06
CA ILE A 116 -10.61 9.53 -12.96
C ILE A 116 -9.98 8.16 -13.14
N LEU A 117 -10.78 7.15 -13.51
CA LEU A 117 -10.29 5.79 -13.79
C LEU A 117 -9.27 5.78 -14.93
N LEU A 118 -9.56 6.50 -16.02
CA LEU A 118 -8.67 6.59 -17.16
C LEU A 118 -7.34 7.26 -16.79
N LEU A 119 -7.39 8.39 -16.09
CA LEU A 119 -6.18 9.09 -15.64
C LEU A 119 -5.36 8.24 -14.66
N ALA A 120 -6.00 7.59 -13.69
CA ALA A 120 -5.32 6.71 -12.74
C ALA A 120 -4.73 5.48 -13.44
N GLY A 121 -5.45 4.89 -14.40
CA GLY A 121 -4.98 3.77 -15.22
C GLY A 121 -3.78 4.17 -16.09
N LEU A 122 -3.82 5.32 -16.74
CA LEU A 122 -2.68 5.86 -17.51
C LEU A 122 -1.47 6.10 -16.60
N ALA A 123 -1.66 6.74 -15.44
CA ALA A 123 -0.58 6.96 -14.48
C ALA A 123 0.05 5.64 -14.02
N ALA A 124 -0.78 4.63 -13.72
CA ALA A 124 -0.31 3.29 -13.34
C ALA A 124 0.44 2.61 -14.51
N TYR A 125 -0.05 2.72 -15.74
CA TYR A 125 0.60 2.18 -16.92
C TYR A 125 1.98 2.82 -17.14
N PHE A 126 2.06 4.14 -17.18
CA PHE A 126 3.34 4.84 -17.34
C PHE A 126 4.31 4.56 -16.19
N GLY A 127 3.80 4.47 -14.96
CA GLY A 127 4.62 4.10 -13.79
C GLY A 127 5.13 2.66 -13.84
N SER A 128 4.36 1.72 -14.43
CA SER A 128 4.75 0.30 -14.50
C SER A 128 5.67 -0.01 -15.68
N HIS A 129 5.48 0.65 -16.82
CA HIS A 129 6.23 0.38 -18.05
C HIS A 129 7.73 0.66 -17.93
N GLN A 130 8.14 1.49 -17.00
CA GLN A 130 9.53 1.95 -16.89
C GLN A 130 10.48 1.04 -16.10
N GLY A 131 10.03 -0.15 -15.69
CA GLY A 131 10.83 -1.12 -14.95
C GLY A 131 11.03 -0.77 -13.47
N LEU A 132 11.61 -1.72 -12.74
CA LEU A 132 11.79 -1.64 -11.28
C LEU A 132 12.76 -0.53 -10.84
N GLU A 133 13.82 -0.32 -11.61
CA GLU A 133 14.87 0.65 -11.29
C GLU A 133 14.34 2.09 -11.33
N ARG A 134 13.58 2.47 -12.37
CA ARG A 134 13.01 3.81 -12.46
C ARG A 134 11.97 4.07 -11.38
N ARG A 135 11.18 3.05 -11.03
CA ARG A 135 10.26 3.12 -9.88
C ARG A 135 11.01 3.35 -8.57
N GLY A 136 12.14 2.66 -8.38
CA GLY A 136 13.02 2.88 -7.22
C GLY A 136 13.54 4.32 -7.14
N ARG A 137 14.02 4.88 -8.25
CA ARG A 137 14.47 6.28 -8.31
C ARG A 137 13.34 7.28 -8.08
N MET A 138 12.17 7.03 -8.66
CA MET A 138 10.99 7.87 -8.41
C MET A 138 10.58 7.83 -6.93
N ALA A 139 10.59 6.67 -6.31
CA ALA A 139 10.33 6.53 -4.88
C ALA A 139 11.38 7.29 -4.03
N GLU A 140 12.65 7.33 -4.44
CA GLU A 140 13.69 8.12 -3.76
C GLU A 140 13.40 9.61 -3.76
N VAL A 141 12.90 10.14 -4.88
CA VAL A 141 12.52 11.56 -5.00
C VAL A 141 11.24 11.84 -4.22
N CYS A 142 10.23 10.98 -4.30
CA CYS A 142 8.94 11.19 -3.63
C CYS A 142 9.00 10.97 -2.11
N PHE A 143 9.90 10.13 -1.63
CA PHE A 143 10.01 9.75 -0.22
C PHE A 143 10.17 10.94 0.74
N PRO A 144 11.12 11.89 0.54
CA PRO A 144 11.27 13.03 1.45
C PRO A 144 10.01 13.91 1.51
N PHE A 145 9.36 14.16 0.37
CA PHE A 145 8.12 14.93 0.32
C PHE A 145 7.00 14.25 1.11
N LEU A 146 6.89 12.93 0.96
CA LEU A 146 5.90 12.13 1.67
C LEU A 146 6.15 12.14 3.19
N VAL A 147 7.41 12.01 3.62
CA VAL A 147 7.78 12.06 5.04
C VAL A 147 7.47 13.43 5.64
N ILE A 148 7.80 14.51 4.93
CA ILE A 148 7.49 15.88 5.37
C ILE A 148 5.97 16.06 5.48
N LEU A 149 5.21 15.64 4.47
CA LEU A 149 3.75 15.73 4.48
C LEU A 149 3.14 14.96 5.66
N LEU A 150 3.58 13.71 5.89
CA LEU A 150 3.15 12.90 7.03
C LEU A 150 3.51 13.55 8.36
N GLY A 151 4.70 14.13 8.47
CA GLY A 151 5.13 14.87 9.66
C GLY A 151 4.23 16.07 9.95
N ILE A 152 3.89 16.86 8.93
CA ILE A 152 2.96 18.00 9.05
C ILE A 152 1.58 17.51 9.47
N LEU A 153 1.04 16.45 8.82
CA LEU A 153 -0.26 15.89 9.17
C LEU A 153 -0.29 15.36 10.61
N PHE A 154 0.76 14.69 11.03
CA PHE A 154 0.90 14.20 12.40
C PHE A 154 0.94 15.34 13.42
N PHE A 155 1.73 16.37 13.14
CA PHE A 155 1.82 17.57 13.98
C PHE A 155 0.47 18.29 14.11
N LEU A 156 -0.21 18.52 12.97
CA LEU A 156 -1.56 19.10 12.97
C LEU A 156 -2.59 18.21 13.68
N GLY A 157 -2.44 16.90 13.58
CA GLY A 157 -3.27 15.93 14.32
C GLY A 157 -3.11 16.08 15.83
N ILE A 158 -1.88 16.19 16.31
CA ILE A 158 -1.59 16.39 17.74
C ILE A 158 -2.20 17.72 18.22
N LEU A 159 -2.03 18.82 17.46
CA LEU A 159 -2.57 20.13 17.82
C LEU A 159 -4.10 20.17 17.92
N ARG A 160 -4.78 19.31 17.13
CA ARG A 160 -6.25 19.20 17.13
C ARG A 160 -6.80 18.08 18.02
N MET A 161 -5.93 17.39 18.73
CA MET A 161 -6.31 16.28 19.60
C MET A 161 -7.07 16.82 20.82
N LYS A 162 -8.33 16.45 20.95
CA LYS A 162 -9.12 16.79 22.14
C LYS A 162 -8.68 15.90 23.29
N PRO A 163 -8.45 16.45 24.51
CA PRO A 163 -8.02 15.69 25.68
C PRO A 163 -9.05 14.60 26.09
N GLU A 164 -10.30 14.77 25.72
CA GLU A 164 -11.39 13.79 25.92
C GLU A 164 -11.08 12.43 25.29
N TYR A 165 -10.42 12.40 24.11
CA TYR A 165 -10.02 11.14 23.47
C TYR A 165 -8.91 10.39 24.21
N LEU A 166 -8.10 11.11 25.00
CA LEU A 166 -7.08 10.48 25.86
C LEU A 166 -7.71 9.88 27.12
N GLN A 167 -8.76 10.51 27.65
CA GLN A 167 -9.48 9.99 28.81
C GLN A 167 -10.29 8.72 28.48
N GLU A 168 -10.89 8.64 27.29
CA GLU A 168 -11.53 7.40 26.82
C GLU A 168 -10.55 6.23 26.63
N MET A 169 -9.27 6.51 26.37
CA MET A 169 -8.23 5.49 26.33
C MET A 169 -7.78 5.04 27.71
N GLY A 170 -7.90 5.90 28.73
CA GLY A 170 -7.50 5.63 30.13
C GLY A 170 -8.59 5.05 31.03
N SER A 171 -9.87 5.16 30.65
CA SER A 171 -10.98 4.57 31.40
C SER A 171 -11.05 3.06 31.17
N LEU A 172 -10.15 2.35 31.86
CA LEU A 172 -10.17 0.92 32.10
C LEU A 172 -11.06 0.67 33.33
N SER A 173 -12.34 0.68 33.19
CA SER A 173 -13.25 0.09 34.18
C SER A 173 -14.36 -0.62 33.47
#